data_58221043d3e1884321e0d3e9606fcaf3
#
_entry.id   58221043d3e1884321e0d3e9606fcaf3
#
_cell.length_a   1.000
_cell.length_b   1.000
_cell.length_c   1.000
_cell.angle_alpha   90.00
_cell.angle_beta   90.00
_cell.angle_gamma   90.00
#
_symmetry.space_group_name_H-M   'P 1'
#
loop_
_entity.id
_entity.type
_entity.pdbx_description
1 polymer ?
#
loop_
_entity_poly.entity_id
_entity_poly.type
_entity_poly.pdbx_seq_one_letter_code
_entity_poly.pdbx_strand_id
1 'polypeptide(L)'
;MPPVPLHPIGRVIGRMPYRMAFAGGWIDQPFVSRLNPDPPGSMVTVMIEPEVRFMDRAGMATGTRQVALRLWKGRIPSGDPARRVRELYAEENRHLADPSGSQDMIGLLYPGINRLDYDSRHEGGYFPVHIESHRDPKTARWLEKVVHMIPLAPRPPGYSPLGEKHLDPKWVRCLAGRAGIATTPSSPATPPPSARP
;
A
#
# COMPACT_ATOMS: atom_id res chain seq x y z
N MET A 1 -17.03 20.51 3.85
CA MET A 1 -15.79 20.37 3.04
C MET A 1 -16.20 19.81 1.70
N PRO A 2 -15.69 20.34 0.58
CA PRO A 2 -15.95 19.77 -0.72
C PRO A 2 -15.37 18.33 -0.74
N PRO A 3 -15.96 17.39 -1.50
CA PRO A 3 -15.43 16.06 -1.64
C PRO A 3 -14.01 16.14 -2.17
N VAL A 4 -13.07 15.50 -1.47
CA VAL A 4 -11.70 15.37 -1.96
C VAL A 4 -11.81 14.57 -3.27
N PRO A 5 -11.50 15.17 -4.41
CA PRO A 5 -11.54 14.44 -5.66
C PRO A 5 -10.42 13.40 -5.60
N LEU A 6 -10.76 12.13 -5.69
CA LEU A 6 -9.80 11.07 -5.95
C LEU A 6 -9.22 11.36 -7.34
N HIS A 7 -8.02 11.93 -7.37
CA HIS A 7 -7.42 12.40 -8.61
C HIS A 7 -7.14 11.23 -9.55
N PRO A 8 -7.63 11.29 -10.80
CA PRO A 8 -7.12 10.42 -11.83
C PRO A 8 -5.60 10.65 -11.95
N ILE A 9 -4.83 9.62 -12.16
CA ILE A 9 -3.36 9.62 -12.28
C ILE A 9 -2.84 10.79 -13.16
N GLY A 10 -3.58 11.18 -14.19
CA GLY A 10 -3.19 12.27 -15.10
C GLY A 10 -3.29 13.69 -14.52
N ARG A 11 -3.83 13.89 -13.32
CA ARG A 11 -4.01 15.23 -12.73
C ARG A 11 -2.98 15.60 -11.67
N VAL A 12 -2.14 14.68 -11.25
CA VAL A 12 -1.07 14.94 -10.27
C VAL A 12 0.14 15.57 -10.98
N ILE A 13 -0.05 16.79 -11.49
CA ILE A 13 1.01 17.51 -12.20
C ILE A 13 1.93 18.18 -11.18
N GLY A 14 3.22 17.84 -11.22
CA GLY A 14 4.26 18.46 -10.39
C GLY A 14 4.24 18.07 -8.91
N ARG A 15 3.34 17.18 -8.49
CA ARG A 15 3.24 16.69 -7.12
C ARG A 15 3.06 15.18 -7.13
N MET A 16 3.86 14.50 -6.35
CA MET A 16 3.81 13.06 -6.20
C MET A 16 3.00 12.73 -4.95
N PRO A 17 1.94 11.91 -5.04
CA PRO A 17 1.17 11.49 -3.86
C PRO A 17 2.04 10.72 -2.86
N TYR A 18 1.50 10.52 -1.67
CA TYR A 18 2.05 9.61 -0.67
C TYR A 18 1.29 8.28 -0.71
N ARG A 19 1.90 7.23 -0.19
CA ARG A 19 1.28 5.94 0.00
C ARG A 19 1.34 5.55 1.48
N MET A 20 0.20 5.18 2.05
CA MET A 20 0.10 4.55 3.36
C MET A 20 -0.16 3.06 3.18
N ALA A 21 0.66 2.19 3.79
CA ALA A 21 0.34 0.79 3.98
C ALA A 21 -0.59 0.68 5.19
N PHE A 22 -1.87 0.44 4.94
CA PHE A 22 -2.90 0.42 5.98
C PHE A 22 -2.94 -0.92 6.73
N ALA A 23 -2.81 -2.01 5.98
CA ALA A 23 -2.76 -3.37 6.54
C ALA A 23 -1.92 -4.28 5.65
N GLY A 24 -1.38 -5.36 6.20
CA GLY A 24 -0.70 -6.42 5.45
C GLY A 24 0.63 -6.02 4.82
N GLY A 25 1.26 -4.93 5.25
CA GLY A 25 2.54 -4.47 4.72
C GLY A 25 3.60 -5.57 4.74
N TRP A 26 4.50 -5.57 3.74
CA TRP A 26 5.56 -6.56 3.49
C TRP A 26 5.13 -7.86 2.80
N ILE A 27 3.83 -8.13 2.62
CA ILE A 27 3.41 -9.34 1.89
C ILE A 27 3.81 -9.32 0.40
N ASP A 28 4.11 -8.14 -0.13
CA ASP A 28 4.66 -7.92 -1.47
C ASP A 28 6.16 -8.27 -1.60
N GLN A 29 6.81 -8.59 -0.48
CA GLN A 29 8.20 -9.04 -0.50
C GLN A 29 8.26 -10.55 -0.73
N PRO A 30 8.95 -11.06 -1.77
CA PRO A 30 8.97 -12.49 -2.08
C PRO A 30 9.45 -13.37 -0.93
N PHE A 31 10.41 -12.89 -0.12
CA PHE A 31 10.89 -13.63 1.04
C PHE A 31 9.85 -13.72 2.17
N VAL A 32 8.81 -12.87 2.17
CA VAL A 32 7.67 -12.95 3.08
C VAL A 32 6.56 -13.79 2.46
N SER A 33 6.13 -13.48 1.23
CA SER A 33 5.00 -14.15 0.59
C SER A 33 5.23 -15.65 0.37
N ARG A 34 6.48 -16.10 0.19
CA ARG A 34 6.83 -17.52 0.09
C ARG A 34 6.57 -18.32 1.37
N LEU A 35 6.55 -17.65 2.50
CA LEU A 35 6.24 -18.26 3.80
C LEU A 35 4.74 -18.26 4.12
N ASN A 36 3.92 -17.63 3.27
CA ASN A 36 2.47 -17.66 3.44
C ASN A 36 1.94 -19.05 3.07
N PRO A 37 1.38 -19.82 4.02
CA PRO A 37 0.88 -21.17 3.75
C PRO A 37 -0.43 -21.18 2.96
N ASP A 38 -1.19 -20.06 3.00
CA ASP A 38 -2.51 -19.93 2.41
C ASP A 38 -2.54 -18.74 1.43
N PRO A 39 -1.83 -18.79 0.28
CA PRO A 39 -1.84 -17.72 -0.70
C PRO A 39 -3.20 -17.60 -1.43
N PRO A 40 -3.59 -16.38 -1.88
CA PRO A 40 -2.81 -15.18 -1.81
C PRO A 40 -2.83 -14.53 -0.43
N GLY A 41 -1.77 -13.78 -0.10
CA GLY A 41 -1.76 -12.87 1.04
C GLY A 41 -2.20 -11.48 0.60
N SER A 42 -3.07 -10.84 1.40
CA SER A 42 -3.62 -9.53 1.06
C SER A 42 -2.95 -8.39 1.81
N MET A 43 -2.91 -7.22 1.17
CA MET A 43 -2.57 -5.96 1.82
C MET A 43 -3.48 -4.84 1.34
N VAL A 44 -3.55 -3.78 2.12
CA VAL A 44 -4.31 -2.57 1.77
C VAL A 44 -3.37 -1.38 1.74
N THR A 45 -3.37 -0.67 0.61
CA THR A 45 -2.69 0.61 0.45
C THR A 45 -3.70 1.72 0.24
N VAL A 46 -3.38 2.90 0.75
CA VAL A 46 -4.19 4.11 0.57
C VAL A 46 -3.31 5.18 -0.05
N MET A 47 -3.76 5.74 -1.18
CA MET A 47 -3.14 6.92 -1.75
C MET A 47 -3.54 8.14 -0.93
N ILE A 48 -2.55 8.96 -0.58
CA ILE A 48 -2.75 10.19 0.17
C ILE A 48 -2.37 11.37 -0.71
N GLU A 49 -3.21 12.38 -0.73
CA GLU A 49 -3.00 13.62 -1.48
C GLU A 49 -1.70 14.33 -1.08
N PRO A 50 -0.98 14.93 -2.05
CA PRO A 50 0.30 15.60 -1.78
C PRO A 50 0.14 16.86 -0.92
N GLU A 51 -1.07 17.43 -0.81
CA GLU A 51 -1.37 18.59 0.04
C GLU A 51 -1.38 18.28 1.52
N VAL A 52 -1.57 17.01 1.88
CA VAL A 52 -1.51 16.59 3.28
C VAL A 52 -0.06 16.72 3.75
N ARG A 53 0.16 17.64 4.69
CA ARG A 53 1.49 17.87 5.25
C ARG A 53 1.79 16.82 6.29
N PHE A 54 2.49 15.78 5.87
CA PHE A 54 3.16 14.89 6.80
C PHE A 54 4.59 15.37 7.00
N MET A 55 5.15 15.06 8.16
CA MET A 55 6.58 15.21 8.38
C MET A 55 7.32 14.38 7.32
N ASP A 56 8.38 14.93 6.73
CA ASP A 56 9.14 14.34 5.63
C ASP A 56 9.71 12.93 5.87
N ARG A 57 9.49 12.39 7.06
CA ARG A 57 10.04 11.11 7.53
C ARG A 57 9.01 10.00 7.68
N ALA A 58 7.84 10.17 7.17
CA ALA A 58 6.73 9.25 7.46
C ALA A 58 6.84 7.86 6.81
N GLY A 59 7.93 7.53 6.12
CA GLY A 59 8.12 6.21 5.50
C GLY A 59 7.04 5.85 4.47
N MET A 60 6.45 6.87 3.86
CA MET A 60 5.33 6.75 2.92
C MET A 60 5.83 6.67 1.48
N ALA A 61 6.54 5.60 1.15
CA ALA A 61 7.14 5.39 -0.17
C ALA A 61 8.12 6.51 -0.57
N THR A 62 8.88 7.07 0.36
CA THR A 62 9.77 8.22 0.11
C THR A 62 10.80 7.91 -0.97
N GLY A 63 11.43 6.73 -0.94
CA GLY A 63 12.39 6.29 -1.95
C GLY A 63 11.75 6.21 -3.33
N THR A 64 10.66 5.50 -3.44
CA THR A 64 9.88 5.32 -4.67
C THR A 64 9.39 6.65 -5.24
N ARG A 65 8.93 7.57 -4.38
CA ARG A 65 8.55 8.93 -4.79
C ARG A 65 9.72 9.70 -5.40
N GLN A 66 10.91 9.60 -4.83
CA GLN A 66 12.12 10.23 -5.38
C GLN A 66 12.50 9.65 -6.75
N VAL A 67 12.38 8.32 -6.91
CA VAL A 67 12.60 7.67 -8.21
C VAL A 67 11.58 8.16 -9.23
N ALA A 68 10.31 8.20 -8.87
CA ALA A 68 9.23 8.68 -9.74
C ALA A 68 9.42 10.16 -10.15
N LEU A 69 9.84 11.01 -9.22
CA LEU A 69 10.15 12.42 -9.51
C LEU A 69 11.29 12.56 -10.54
N ARG A 70 12.33 11.75 -10.43
CA ARG A 70 13.45 11.74 -11.40
C ARG A 70 13.01 11.18 -12.74
N LEU A 71 12.33 10.02 -12.74
CA LEU A 71 11.89 9.32 -13.94
C LEU A 71 10.95 10.17 -14.80
N TRP A 72 10.00 10.84 -14.17
CA TRP A 72 8.95 11.59 -14.84
C TRP A 72 9.05 13.11 -14.67
N LYS A 73 10.18 13.60 -14.17
CA LYS A 73 10.43 15.04 -13.97
C LYS A 73 9.31 15.74 -13.19
N GLY A 74 8.82 15.08 -12.14
CA GLY A 74 7.76 15.60 -11.29
C GLY A 74 6.33 15.53 -11.87
N ARG A 75 6.13 14.88 -13.02
CA ARG A 75 4.81 14.76 -13.67
C ARG A 75 4.53 13.31 -14.03
N ILE A 76 3.57 12.69 -13.34
CA ILE A 76 3.13 11.33 -13.69
C ILE A 76 2.50 11.36 -15.08
N PRO A 77 2.99 10.56 -16.04
CA PRO A 77 2.40 10.48 -17.37
C PRO A 77 0.97 9.93 -17.30
N SER A 78 0.09 10.45 -18.14
CA SER A 78 -1.24 9.87 -18.33
C SER A 78 -1.19 8.46 -18.93
N GLY A 79 -2.23 7.68 -18.75
CA GLY A 79 -2.39 6.37 -19.36
C GLY A 79 -2.61 5.25 -18.34
N ASP A 80 -2.31 4.03 -18.76
CA ASP A 80 -2.53 2.83 -17.96
C ASP A 80 -1.65 2.81 -16.69
N PRO A 81 -2.24 2.75 -15.49
CA PRO A 81 -1.50 2.70 -14.25
C PRO A 81 -0.64 1.43 -14.11
N ALA A 82 -1.10 0.29 -14.62
CA ALA A 82 -0.33 -0.95 -14.55
C ALA A 82 0.99 -0.84 -15.30
N ARG A 83 0.97 -0.22 -16.49
CA ARG A 83 2.19 0.07 -17.25
C ARG A 83 3.13 1.00 -16.49
N ARG A 84 2.60 2.06 -15.86
CA ARG A 84 3.41 3.02 -15.09
C ARG A 84 4.02 2.39 -13.84
N VAL A 85 3.28 1.49 -13.19
CA VAL A 85 3.82 0.69 -12.08
C VAL A 85 5.04 -0.10 -12.54
N ARG A 86 4.97 -0.78 -13.68
CA ARG A 86 6.08 -1.57 -14.21
C ARG A 86 7.28 -0.71 -14.62
N GLU A 87 7.06 0.44 -15.23
CA GLU A 87 8.11 1.42 -15.55
C GLU A 87 8.84 1.89 -14.28
N LEU A 88 8.09 2.28 -13.25
CA LEU A 88 8.64 2.75 -11.99
C LEU A 88 9.37 1.63 -11.23
N TYR A 89 8.79 0.42 -11.22
CA TYR A 89 9.39 -0.76 -10.64
C TYR A 89 10.74 -1.09 -11.29
N ALA A 90 10.79 -1.09 -12.61
CA ALA A 90 12.03 -1.36 -13.36
C ALA A 90 13.11 -0.32 -13.05
N GLU A 91 12.74 0.96 -12.94
CA GLU A 91 13.69 2.04 -12.62
C GLU A 91 14.20 1.94 -11.18
N GLU A 92 13.32 1.70 -10.21
CA GLU A 92 13.70 1.63 -8.80
C GLU A 92 14.59 0.41 -8.52
N ASN A 93 14.31 -0.70 -9.17
CA ASN A 93 15.02 -1.97 -8.93
C ASN A 93 16.20 -2.23 -9.90
N ARG A 94 16.49 -1.30 -10.81
CA ARG A 94 17.48 -1.47 -11.90
C ARG A 94 18.85 -2.00 -11.45
N HIS A 95 19.29 -1.61 -10.27
CA HIS A 95 20.62 -1.93 -9.75
C HIS A 95 20.58 -2.71 -8.44
N LEU A 96 19.41 -3.20 -8.03
CA LEU A 96 19.25 -3.95 -6.81
C LEU A 96 19.42 -5.45 -7.08
N ALA A 97 20.30 -6.08 -6.33
CA ALA A 97 20.43 -7.55 -6.34
C ALA A 97 19.21 -8.25 -5.74
N ASP A 98 18.52 -7.58 -4.80
CA ASP A 98 17.31 -8.05 -4.14
C ASP A 98 16.19 -7.00 -4.36
N PRO A 99 15.38 -7.14 -5.41
CA PRO A 99 14.36 -6.17 -5.75
C PRO A 99 13.30 -6.03 -4.66
N SER A 100 12.81 -4.80 -4.46
CA SER A 100 11.65 -4.55 -3.60
C SER A 100 10.35 -4.97 -4.29
N GLY A 101 9.28 -5.17 -3.51
CA GLY A 101 7.95 -5.42 -4.06
C GLY A 101 7.30 -4.16 -4.66
N SER A 102 6.14 -4.34 -5.28
CA SER A 102 5.46 -3.29 -6.07
C SER A 102 4.45 -2.45 -5.29
N GLN A 103 4.24 -2.70 -3.98
CA GLN A 103 3.20 -2.01 -3.20
C GLN A 103 3.35 -0.48 -3.23
N ASP A 104 4.58 0.01 -3.18
CA ASP A 104 4.85 1.44 -3.14
C ASP A 104 4.44 2.11 -4.45
N MET A 105 4.83 1.52 -5.59
CA MET A 105 4.47 2.01 -6.91
C MET A 105 2.96 1.98 -7.12
N ILE A 106 2.30 0.87 -6.74
CA ILE A 106 0.85 0.73 -6.87
C ILE A 106 0.13 1.76 -6.00
N GLY A 107 0.55 1.92 -4.76
CA GLY A 107 -0.05 2.90 -3.85
C GLY A 107 0.14 4.35 -4.27
N LEU A 108 1.17 4.67 -5.08
CA LEU A 108 1.37 6.00 -5.66
C LEU A 108 0.56 6.23 -6.95
N LEU A 109 0.24 5.17 -7.69
CA LEU A 109 -0.29 5.27 -9.05
C LEU A 109 -1.76 4.84 -9.17
N TYR A 110 -2.25 4.02 -8.25
CA TYR A 110 -3.66 3.64 -8.18
C TYR A 110 -4.37 4.52 -7.15
N PRO A 111 -5.31 5.38 -7.58
CA PRO A 111 -5.99 6.29 -6.68
C PRO A 111 -6.94 5.56 -5.72
N GLY A 112 -7.08 6.12 -4.52
CA GLY A 112 -8.02 5.63 -3.52
C GLY A 112 -7.43 4.57 -2.60
N ILE A 113 -8.27 3.64 -2.20
CA ILE A 113 -7.95 2.52 -1.32
C ILE A 113 -7.80 1.29 -2.20
N ASN A 114 -6.66 0.61 -2.11
CA ASN A 114 -6.38 -0.53 -2.97
C ASN A 114 -6.07 -1.75 -2.12
N ARG A 115 -6.83 -2.82 -2.33
CA ARG A 115 -6.49 -4.16 -1.87
C ARG A 115 -5.62 -4.81 -2.92
N LEU A 116 -4.50 -5.36 -2.49
CA LEU A 116 -3.50 -6.02 -3.32
C LEU A 116 -3.34 -7.45 -2.81
N ASP A 117 -3.57 -8.43 -3.66
CA ASP A 117 -3.43 -9.84 -3.31
C ASP A 117 -2.15 -10.40 -3.95
N TYR A 118 -1.22 -10.87 -3.12
CA TYR A 118 0.09 -11.36 -3.56
C TYR A 118 0.21 -12.88 -3.39
N ASP A 119 0.69 -13.54 -4.42
CA ASP A 119 1.08 -14.96 -4.41
C ASP A 119 2.52 -15.07 -4.93
N SER A 120 3.39 -15.70 -4.16
CA SER A 120 4.81 -15.88 -4.55
C SER A 120 5.02 -16.67 -5.85
N ARG A 121 4.01 -17.41 -6.29
CA ARG A 121 4.02 -18.16 -7.56
C ARG A 121 3.71 -17.28 -8.77
N HIS A 122 3.10 -16.11 -8.56
CA HIS A 122 2.79 -15.16 -9.61
C HIS A 122 3.91 -14.12 -9.74
N GLU A 123 4.55 -14.05 -10.89
CA GLU A 123 5.66 -13.13 -11.19
C GLU A 123 6.71 -13.05 -10.06
N GLY A 124 7.03 -14.21 -9.45
CA GLY A 124 7.99 -14.31 -8.36
C GLY A 124 7.54 -13.66 -7.03
N GLY A 125 6.29 -13.21 -6.93
CA GLY A 125 5.73 -12.53 -5.76
C GLY A 125 5.95 -11.01 -5.75
N TYR A 126 6.51 -10.44 -6.80
CA TYR A 126 6.78 -9.00 -6.88
C TYR A 126 5.57 -8.16 -7.28
N PHE A 127 4.60 -8.78 -7.98
CA PHE A 127 3.37 -8.13 -8.42
C PHE A 127 2.15 -8.87 -7.88
N PRO A 128 1.05 -8.15 -7.58
CA PRO A 128 -0.17 -8.79 -7.10
C PRO A 128 -0.86 -9.58 -8.24
N VAL A 129 -1.49 -10.69 -7.86
CA VAL A 129 -2.39 -11.45 -8.75
C VAL A 129 -3.69 -10.72 -9.00
N HIS A 130 -4.08 -9.85 -8.05
CA HIS A 130 -5.32 -9.08 -8.13
C HIS A 130 -5.15 -7.73 -7.44
N ILE A 131 -5.78 -6.70 -8.03
CA ILE A 131 -5.89 -5.35 -7.48
C ILE A 131 -7.35 -4.97 -7.47
N GLU A 132 -7.90 -4.72 -6.29
CA GLU A 132 -9.24 -4.18 -6.10
C GLU A 132 -9.15 -2.74 -5.61
N SER A 133 -9.64 -1.79 -6.41
CA SER A 133 -9.59 -0.36 -6.09
C SER A 133 -10.94 0.17 -5.65
N HIS A 134 -10.98 0.77 -4.47
CA HIS A 134 -12.15 1.42 -3.92
C HIS A 134 -11.97 2.94 -3.91
N ARG A 135 -12.93 3.66 -4.53
CA ARG A 135 -12.83 5.10 -4.77
C ARG A 135 -14.04 5.88 -4.24
N ASP A 136 -14.77 5.29 -3.30
CA ASP A 136 -15.95 5.97 -2.74
C ASP A 136 -15.54 7.15 -1.86
N PRO A 137 -16.01 8.36 -2.17
CA PRO A 137 -15.71 9.56 -1.37
C PRO A 137 -16.23 9.51 0.06
N LYS A 138 -17.26 8.70 0.35
CA LYS A 138 -17.78 8.58 1.72
C LYS A 138 -16.79 7.80 2.58
N THR A 139 -16.23 6.72 2.05
CA THR A 139 -15.20 5.93 2.71
C THR A 139 -13.92 6.75 2.93
N ALA A 140 -13.50 7.52 1.94
CA ALA A 140 -12.35 8.41 2.07
C ALA A 140 -12.55 9.44 3.21
N ARG A 141 -13.68 10.13 3.22
CA ARG A 141 -14.03 11.09 4.30
C ARG A 141 -14.15 10.44 5.67
N TRP A 142 -14.61 9.19 5.73
CA TRP A 142 -14.64 8.46 6.99
C TRP A 142 -13.24 8.15 7.48
N LEU A 143 -12.34 7.66 6.62
CA LEU A 143 -10.94 7.41 6.96
C LEU A 143 -10.24 8.67 7.46
N GLU A 144 -10.42 9.81 6.80
CA GLU A 144 -9.87 11.11 7.23
C GLU A 144 -10.27 11.51 8.66
N LYS A 145 -11.44 11.06 9.12
CA LYS A 145 -11.92 11.35 10.47
C LYS A 145 -11.38 10.42 11.55
N VAL A 146 -11.12 9.17 11.18
CA VAL A 146 -10.81 8.11 12.17
C VAL A 146 -9.35 7.65 12.16
N VAL A 147 -8.62 7.91 11.07
CA VAL A 147 -7.21 7.55 10.99
C VAL A 147 -6.34 8.65 11.55
N HIS A 148 -5.59 8.32 12.58
CA HIS A 148 -4.61 9.22 13.19
C HIS A 148 -3.23 8.65 13.00
N MET A 149 -2.29 9.49 12.53
CA MET A 149 -0.89 9.10 12.40
C MET A 149 -0.12 9.49 13.65
N ILE A 150 0.54 8.50 14.23
CA ILE A 150 1.41 8.70 15.39
C ILE A 150 2.86 8.67 14.89
N PRO A 151 3.61 9.78 14.98
CA PRO A 151 5.02 9.78 14.59
C PRO A 151 5.83 8.91 15.57
N LEU A 152 6.60 8.01 15.01
CA LEU A 152 7.55 7.22 15.77
C LEU A 152 8.95 7.85 15.69
N ALA A 153 9.83 7.46 16.58
CA ALA A 153 11.24 7.85 16.52
C ALA A 153 11.87 7.43 15.18
N PRO A 154 12.80 8.22 14.64
CA PRO A 154 13.50 7.84 13.41
C PRO A 154 14.26 6.52 13.62
N ARG A 155 14.39 5.75 12.55
CA ARG A 155 15.19 4.53 12.57
C ARG A 155 16.64 4.84 12.91
N PRO A 156 17.32 3.99 13.68
CA PRO A 156 18.75 4.17 13.98
C PRO A 156 19.59 4.26 12.71
N PRO A 157 20.70 5.00 12.71
CA PRO A 157 21.66 4.96 11.61
C PRO A 157 22.11 3.52 11.33
N GLY A 158 22.17 3.14 10.04
CA GLY A 158 22.55 1.79 9.62
C GLY A 158 21.46 0.71 9.73
N TYR A 159 20.26 1.06 10.21
CA TYR A 159 19.14 0.13 10.19
C TYR A 159 18.73 -0.22 8.75
N SER A 160 18.81 -1.50 8.44
CA SER A 160 18.29 -2.05 7.18
C SER A 160 17.01 -2.84 7.45
N PRO A 161 15.85 -2.43 6.89
CA PRO A 161 14.61 -3.18 7.05
C PRO A 161 14.69 -4.60 6.50
N LEU A 162 15.59 -4.83 5.53
CA LEU A 162 15.79 -6.11 4.86
C LEU A 162 17.00 -6.89 5.43
N GLY A 163 17.74 -6.32 6.37
CA GLY A 163 18.98 -6.89 6.90
C GLY A 163 18.77 -8.13 7.78
N GLU A 164 17.79 -8.08 8.67
CA GLU A 164 17.46 -9.16 9.59
C GLU A 164 16.08 -9.75 9.23
N LYS A 165 16.09 -10.92 8.60
CA LYS A 165 14.87 -11.59 8.11
C LYS A 165 14.42 -12.68 9.11
N HIS A 166 14.11 -12.31 10.32
CA HIS A 166 13.52 -13.23 11.31
C HIS A 166 12.01 -13.36 11.06
N LEU A 167 11.64 -14.28 10.15
CA LEU A 167 10.27 -14.51 9.76
C LEU A 167 9.80 -15.88 10.24
N ASP A 168 8.73 -15.88 11.03
CA ASP A 168 8.00 -17.09 11.40
C ASP A 168 6.78 -17.23 10.48
N PRO A 169 6.56 -18.41 9.84
CA PRO A 169 5.37 -18.65 9.01
C PRO A 169 4.05 -18.35 9.71
N LYS A 170 3.97 -18.53 11.03
CA LYS A 170 2.79 -18.17 11.83
C LYS A 170 2.51 -16.67 11.77
N TRP A 171 3.53 -15.83 11.88
CA TRP A 171 3.38 -14.38 11.78
C TRP A 171 3.05 -13.94 10.36
N VAL A 172 3.62 -14.60 9.35
CA VAL A 172 3.31 -14.32 7.94
C VAL A 172 1.85 -14.65 7.64
N ARG A 173 1.33 -15.77 8.12
CA ARG A 173 -0.10 -16.12 8.01
C ARG A 173 -0.99 -15.04 8.65
N CYS A 174 -0.64 -14.60 9.84
CA CYS A 174 -1.38 -13.56 10.54
C CYS A 174 -1.35 -12.23 9.79
N LEU A 175 -0.20 -11.86 9.22
CA LEU A 175 -0.02 -10.67 8.40
C LEU A 175 -0.86 -10.74 7.13
N ALA A 176 -0.79 -11.85 6.40
CA ALA A 176 -1.47 -12.07 5.13
C ALA A 176 -3.01 -12.03 5.26
N GLY A 177 -3.55 -12.52 6.39
CA GLY A 177 -5.00 -12.55 6.62
C GLY A 177 -5.60 -11.23 7.08
N ARG A 178 -4.82 -10.31 7.66
CA ARG A 178 -5.34 -9.06 8.25
C ARG A 178 -5.99 -8.12 7.24
N ALA A 179 -5.47 -8.06 6.05
CA ALA A 179 -6.03 -7.19 5.00
C ALA A 179 -7.36 -7.72 4.46
N GLY A 180 -7.57 -9.03 4.43
CA GLY A 180 -8.86 -9.63 4.11
C GLY A 180 -9.96 -9.20 5.08
N ILE A 181 -9.66 -9.14 6.38
CA ILE A 181 -10.58 -8.65 7.41
C ILE A 181 -10.90 -7.16 7.21
N ALA A 182 -9.89 -6.35 6.87
CA ALA A 182 -10.06 -4.90 6.69
C ALA A 182 -10.96 -4.53 5.49
N THR A 183 -11.10 -5.41 4.51
CA THR A 183 -11.90 -5.18 3.30
C THR A 183 -13.25 -5.91 3.29
N THR A 184 -13.46 -6.84 4.22
CA THR A 184 -14.76 -7.54 4.32
C THR A 184 -15.76 -6.60 5.00
N PRO A 185 -16.95 -6.34 4.40
CA PRO A 185 -18.01 -5.62 5.09
C PRO A 185 -18.36 -6.38 6.37
N SER A 186 -18.25 -5.72 7.51
CA SER A 186 -18.73 -6.31 8.77
C SER A 186 -20.23 -6.57 8.61
N SER A 187 -20.64 -7.83 8.60
CA SER A 187 -22.05 -8.15 8.77
C SER A 187 -22.57 -7.43 10.02
N PRO A 188 -23.73 -6.76 9.96
CA PRO A 188 -24.28 -6.10 11.14
C PRO A 188 -24.33 -7.11 12.27
N ALA A 189 -23.69 -6.78 13.38
CA ALA A 189 -23.72 -7.62 14.57
C ALA A 189 -25.20 -7.90 14.91
N THR A 190 -25.57 -9.16 14.96
CA THR A 190 -26.90 -9.56 15.41
C THR A 190 -27.07 -9.01 16.82
N PRO A 191 -28.07 -8.16 17.08
CA PRO A 191 -28.27 -7.64 18.42
C PRO A 191 -28.49 -8.80 19.40
N PRO A 192 -27.98 -8.74 20.62
CA PRO A 192 -28.19 -9.79 21.60
C PRO A 192 -29.71 -9.97 21.82
N PRO A 193 -30.18 -11.22 22.03
CA PRO A 193 -31.59 -11.48 22.25
C PRO A 193 -32.04 -10.62 23.42
N SER A 194 -33.10 -9.84 23.19
CA SER A 194 -33.75 -9.05 24.24
C SER A 194 -34.15 -9.95 25.37
N ALA A 195 -33.62 -9.77 26.58
CA ALA A 195 -34.14 -10.36 27.77
C ALA A 195 -35.63 -9.94 27.89
N ARG A 196 -36.53 -10.90 27.76
CA ARG A 196 -37.93 -10.66 28.07
C ARG A 196 -38.11 -10.57 29.59
N PRO A 197 -39.00 -9.72 30.00
CA PRO A 197 -39.30 -9.56 31.43
C PRO A 197 -39.91 -10.81 32.05
#